data_e64962dd21e4c34b2ef4b9dfe132c3be
#
_entry.id   e64962dd21e4c34b2ef4b9dfe132c3be
#
_cell.length_a   1.000
_cell.length_b   1.000
_cell.length_c   1.000
_cell.angle_alpha   90.00
_cell.angle_beta   90.00
_cell.angle_gamma   90.00
#
_symmetry.space_group_name_H-M   'P 1'
#
loop_
_entity.id
_entity.type
_entity.pdbx_description
1 polymer ?
#
loop_
_entity_poly.entity_id
_entity_poly.type
_entity_poly.pdbx_seq_one_letter_code
_entity_poly.pdbx_strand_id
1 'polypeptide(L)'
;MLYKKSALIISCSLFMMLLSSCKFRQKADMIVHHAKIYTVDDAFSLAEAMAIRDGKIIAIGTNDDILKEYESDKMEDAGGKTILPGFIDAHAHFVGYGFSLQKVDLVGTTSWEDVLTRCGDFAKTLKPGQWLTGRGWDQNDWTRKEFPTNEKLNALFPDRPVLISRIDGHAAIANQQALDIAGLKPGDKLEGGEIEVKDGKLTGILVDNAVDLVSAKIPAPTDAEGKDALMKAQRNCFAVGLTGVHDCGLDYDAVEKIQQLQQSGDLKMRMYVMLSDSRKNFDWAFSKGKIKTDRLTVSGFKVYADGALGSRGACLLQPYSDKPGWSGFLLSAPAHFDSVANIIYQKGWQM
;
A
#
# COMPACT_ATOMS: atom_id res chain seq x y z
N MET A 1 84.27 11.88 -11.63
CA MET A 1 83.21 12.26 -10.64
C MET A 1 81.84 12.49 -11.24
N LEU A 2 81.67 12.67 -12.54
CA LEU A 2 80.40 12.88 -13.21
C LEU A 2 79.54 11.64 -13.46
N TYR A 3 80.14 10.44 -13.60
CA TYR A 3 79.37 9.18 -13.88
C TYR A 3 78.55 8.66 -12.66
N LYS A 4 78.95 8.95 -11.40
CA LYS A 4 78.26 8.52 -10.18
C LYS A 4 76.98 9.33 -9.90
N LYS A 5 76.91 10.59 -10.34
CA LYS A 5 75.68 11.45 -10.17
C LYS A 5 74.60 11.11 -11.16
N SER A 6 74.91 10.68 -12.39
CA SER A 6 73.92 10.31 -13.40
C SER A 6 73.23 8.98 -13.08
N ALA A 7 73.96 7.99 -12.50
CA ALA A 7 73.36 6.71 -12.10
C ALA A 7 72.39 6.85 -10.91
N LEU A 8 72.66 7.79 -9.99
CA LEU A 8 71.77 8.04 -8.83
C LEU A 8 70.47 8.75 -9.23
N ILE A 9 70.51 9.66 -10.21
CA ILE A 9 69.31 10.37 -10.73
C ILE A 9 68.42 9.41 -11.52
N ILE A 10 68.95 8.52 -12.33
CA ILE A 10 68.22 7.52 -13.07
C ILE A 10 67.54 6.50 -12.11
N SER A 11 68.26 6.07 -11.05
CA SER A 11 67.70 5.16 -10.03
C SER A 11 66.56 5.78 -9.23
N CYS A 12 66.66 7.09 -8.84
CA CYS A 12 65.58 7.81 -8.18
C CYS A 12 64.35 8.04 -9.10
N SER A 13 64.58 8.34 -10.37
CA SER A 13 63.47 8.51 -11.33
C SER A 13 62.74 7.18 -11.63
N LEU A 14 63.45 6.06 -11.69
CA LEU A 14 62.83 4.75 -11.87
C LEU A 14 62.10 4.29 -10.60
N PHE A 15 62.58 4.64 -9.40
CA PHE A 15 61.91 4.34 -8.12
C PHE A 15 60.66 5.22 -7.91
N MET A 16 60.67 6.50 -8.39
CA MET A 16 59.51 7.36 -8.37
C MET A 16 58.40 6.93 -9.36
N MET A 17 58.75 6.33 -10.52
CA MET A 17 57.78 5.74 -11.44
C MET A 17 57.13 4.48 -10.91
N LEU A 18 57.80 3.71 -10.03
CA LEU A 18 57.21 2.53 -9.41
C LEU A 18 56.25 2.84 -8.27
N LEU A 19 56.30 4.06 -7.68
CA LEU A 19 55.36 4.49 -6.64
C LEU A 19 54.03 5.05 -7.19
N SER A 20 53.94 5.28 -8.52
CA SER A 20 52.75 5.88 -9.13
C SER A 20 51.66 4.86 -9.48
N SER A 21 51.78 3.58 -9.14
CA SER A 21 50.89 2.54 -9.61
C SER A 21 50.03 1.83 -8.53
N CYS A 22 50.09 2.25 -7.29
CA CYS A 22 49.13 1.77 -6.30
C CYS A 22 47.95 2.71 -6.25
N LYS A 23 46.99 2.58 -7.18
CA LYS A 23 45.64 3.12 -6.97
C LYS A 23 45.04 2.34 -5.81
N PHE A 24 44.94 2.96 -4.63
CA PHE A 24 44.14 2.39 -3.55
C PHE A 24 42.71 2.27 -4.03
N ARG A 25 42.13 1.07 -3.91
CA ARG A 25 40.71 0.86 -4.18
C ARG A 25 39.87 1.66 -3.19
N GLN A 26 38.82 2.23 -3.68
CA GLN A 26 37.86 2.95 -2.83
C GLN A 26 37.00 1.94 -2.06
N LYS A 27 36.79 2.17 -0.76
CA LYS A 27 35.92 1.31 0.04
C LYS A 27 34.46 1.56 -0.33
N ALA A 28 33.71 0.47 -0.52
CA ALA A 28 32.27 0.41 -0.65
C ALA A 28 31.70 -0.49 0.45
N ASP A 29 30.42 -0.27 0.82
CA ASP A 29 29.72 -1.13 1.78
C ASP A 29 29.33 -2.46 1.15
N MET A 30 29.05 -2.43 -0.15
CA MET A 30 28.70 -3.60 -0.94
C MET A 30 29.08 -3.39 -2.42
N ILE A 31 29.53 -4.45 -3.05
CA ILE A 31 29.68 -4.52 -4.51
C ILE A 31 28.78 -5.64 -5.04
N VAL A 32 27.94 -5.30 -6.00
CA VAL A 32 27.16 -6.29 -6.78
C VAL A 32 27.86 -6.44 -8.12
N HIS A 33 28.12 -7.68 -8.55
CA HIS A 33 28.83 -7.98 -9.80
C HIS A 33 28.20 -9.16 -10.55
N HIS A 34 28.63 -9.40 -11.78
CA HIS A 34 28.05 -10.41 -12.70
C HIS A 34 26.54 -10.27 -12.86
N ALA A 35 26.03 -9.04 -12.91
CA ALA A 35 24.64 -8.73 -13.11
C ALA A 35 24.36 -8.27 -14.55
N LYS A 36 23.07 -8.21 -14.90
CA LYS A 36 22.56 -7.48 -16.06
C LYS A 36 21.77 -6.29 -15.56
N ILE A 37 22.44 -5.13 -15.38
CA ILE A 37 21.86 -3.96 -14.76
C ILE A 37 21.33 -3.02 -15.84
N TYR A 38 20.03 -2.80 -15.88
CA TYR A 38 19.40 -1.76 -16.70
C TYR A 38 19.46 -0.44 -15.93
N THR A 39 20.19 0.54 -16.43
CA THR A 39 20.37 1.84 -15.78
C THR A 39 19.13 2.72 -15.89
N VAL A 40 18.32 2.47 -16.92
CA VAL A 40 17.12 3.27 -17.27
C VAL A 40 17.47 4.76 -17.43
N ASP A 41 18.68 5.03 -17.95
CA ASP A 41 19.07 6.33 -18.45
C ASP A 41 18.49 6.58 -19.86
N ASP A 42 18.71 7.77 -20.43
CA ASP A 42 18.16 8.13 -21.75
C ASP A 42 18.60 7.17 -22.88
N ALA A 43 19.76 6.53 -22.73
CA ALA A 43 20.27 5.54 -23.69
C ALA A 43 19.82 4.10 -23.35
N PHE A 44 19.13 3.89 -22.23
CA PHE A 44 18.75 2.56 -21.71
C PHE A 44 19.96 1.63 -21.57
N SER A 45 21.05 2.18 -21.04
CA SER A 45 22.35 1.51 -20.97
C SER A 45 22.33 0.27 -20.09
N LEU A 46 23.25 -0.65 -20.39
CA LEU A 46 23.48 -1.86 -19.60
C LEU A 46 24.83 -1.76 -18.86
N ALA A 47 24.84 -2.20 -17.61
CA ALA A 47 26.04 -2.37 -16.80
C ALA A 47 26.07 -3.79 -16.20
N GLU A 48 27.22 -4.18 -15.65
CA GLU A 48 27.48 -5.52 -15.12
C GLU A 48 27.70 -5.55 -13.62
N ALA A 49 28.16 -4.40 -13.07
CA ALA A 49 28.46 -4.26 -11.65
C ALA A 49 28.13 -2.86 -11.14
N MET A 50 27.97 -2.75 -9.81
CA MET A 50 27.81 -1.49 -9.08
C MET A 50 28.46 -1.54 -7.72
N ALA A 51 29.00 -0.40 -7.27
CA ALA A 51 29.49 -0.17 -5.92
C ALA A 51 28.48 0.69 -5.12
N ILE A 52 28.20 0.29 -3.90
CA ILE A 52 27.22 0.92 -3.01
C ILE A 52 27.93 1.37 -1.73
N ARG A 53 27.66 2.63 -1.30
CA ARG A 53 28.12 3.19 -0.04
C ARG A 53 27.02 4.09 0.56
N ASP A 54 26.83 3.99 1.87
CA ASP A 54 25.82 4.77 2.61
C ASP A 54 24.40 4.64 1.98
N GLY A 55 24.07 3.43 1.48
CA GLY A 55 22.79 3.17 0.82
C GLY A 55 22.61 3.82 -0.55
N LYS A 56 23.68 4.33 -1.17
CA LYS A 56 23.69 4.96 -2.50
C LYS A 56 24.59 4.22 -3.46
N ILE A 57 24.20 4.14 -4.72
CA ILE A 57 25.05 3.67 -5.80
C ILE A 57 26.09 4.78 -6.07
N ILE A 58 27.38 4.50 -5.82
CA ILE A 58 28.47 5.44 -6.02
C ILE A 58 29.20 5.25 -7.35
N ALA A 59 29.07 4.06 -7.93
CA ALA A 59 29.60 3.75 -9.25
C ALA A 59 28.79 2.62 -9.88
N ILE A 60 28.72 2.62 -11.21
CA ILE A 60 28.10 1.57 -12.04
C ILE A 60 28.92 1.44 -13.33
N GLY A 61 29.13 0.20 -13.81
CA GLY A 61 29.94 -0.04 -15.01
C GLY A 61 30.12 -1.51 -15.29
N THR A 62 31.22 -1.84 -16.01
CA THR A 62 31.62 -3.23 -16.23
C THR A 62 32.14 -3.89 -14.96
N ASN A 63 32.17 -5.22 -14.91
CA ASN A 63 32.80 -5.94 -13.79
C ASN A 63 34.24 -5.49 -13.56
N ASP A 64 35.02 -5.40 -14.65
CA ASP A 64 36.44 -5.05 -14.59
C ASP A 64 36.65 -3.63 -14.02
N ASP A 65 35.87 -2.64 -14.44
CA ASP A 65 35.98 -1.27 -13.95
C ASP A 65 35.68 -1.18 -12.47
N ILE A 66 34.54 -1.75 -12.05
CA ILE A 66 34.11 -1.67 -10.63
C ILE A 66 35.05 -2.45 -9.73
N LEU A 67 35.44 -3.66 -10.08
CA LEU A 67 36.34 -4.49 -9.24
C LEU A 67 37.78 -3.96 -9.20
N LYS A 68 38.19 -3.17 -10.18
CA LYS A 68 39.48 -2.48 -10.19
C LYS A 68 39.50 -1.25 -9.32
N GLU A 69 38.43 -0.50 -9.26
CA GLU A 69 38.39 0.80 -8.56
C GLU A 69 37.85 0.71 -7.13
N TYR A 70 37.02 -0.30 -6.83
CA TYR A 70 36.33 -0.45 -5.55
C TYR A 70 36.66 -1.79 -4.88
N GLU A 71 36.60 -1.78 -3.53
CA GLU A 71 36.70 -2.96 -2.69
C GLU A 71 35.64 -2.96 -1.61
N SER A 72 35.15 -4.13 -1.22
CA SER A 72 34.16 -4.32 -0.17
C SER A 72 34.31 -5.69 0.46
N ASP A 73 34.07 -5.77 1.79
CA ASP A 73 33.94 -7.05 2.49
C ASP A 73 32.64 -7.80 2.12
N LYS A 74 31.68 -7.09 1.52
CA LYS A 74 30.41 -7.65 1.05
C LYS A 74 30.34 -7.65 -0.49
N MET A 75 30.63 -8.80 -1.06
CA MET A 75 30.55 -9.05 -2.50
C MET A 75 29.33 -9.89 -2.79
N GLU A 76 28.47 -9.42 -3.71
CA GLU A 76 27.26 -10.13 -4.13
C GLU A 76 27.38 -10.52 -5.61
N ASP A 77 27.55 -11.80 -5.88
CA ASP A 77 27.51 -12.33 -7.23
C ASP A 77 26.06 -12.53 -7.69
N ALA A 78 25.61 -11.71 -8.62
CA ALA A 78 24.26 -11.79 -9.16
C ALA A 78 24.01 -12.99 -10.09
N GLY A 79 25.07 -13.70 -10.52
CA GLY A 79 24.97 -14.90 -11.37
C GLY A 79 24.22 -14.65 -12.69
N GLY A 80 24.41 -13.49 -13.31
CA GLY A 80 23.75 -13.09 -14.56
C GLY A 80 22.29 -12.60 -14.39
N LYS A 81 21.79 -12.44 -13.16
CA LYS A 81 20.43 -11.98 -12.92
C LYS A 81 20.25 -10.51 -13.33
N THR A 82 19.04 -10.21 -13.78
CA THR A 82 18.65 -8.84 -14.13
C THR A 82 18.40 -8.00 -12.88
N ILE A 83 18.93 -6.80 -12.88
CA ILE A 83 18.69 -5.76 -11.88
C ILE A 83 18.04 -4.56 -12.57
N LEU A 84 16.98 -4.06 -11.96
CA LEU A 84 16.21 -2.89 -12.38
C LEU A 84 16.13 -1.89 -11.24
N PRO A 85 15.95 -0.58 -11.50
CA PRO A 85 15.48 0.33 -10.47
C PRO A 85 14.21 -0.19 -9.81
N GLY A 86 14.08 0.01 -8.49
CA GLY A 86 12.88 -0.41 -7.79
C GLY A 86 11.62 0.25 -8.38
N PHE A 87 10.56 -0.53 -8.55
CA PHE A 87 9.32 -0.05 -9.14
C PHE A 87 8.59 0.93 -8.24
N ILE A 88 7.84 1.85 -8.87
CA ILE A 88 6.98 2.82 -8.20
C ILE A 88 5.57 2.66 -8.75
N ASP A 89 4.60 2.40 -7.88
CA ASP A 89 3.18 2.47 -8.23
C ASP A 89 2.71 3.92 -8.11
N ALA A 90 2.33 4.51 -9.23
CA ALA A 90 1.93 5.91 -9.30
C ALA A 90 0.49 6.18 -8.85
N HIS A 91 -0.31 5.16 -8.56
CA HIS A 91 -1.67 5.29 -8.04
C HIS A 91 -2.05 4.08 -7.19
N ALA A 92 -1.81 4.16 -5.91
CA ALA A 92 -2.04 3.09 -4.95
C ALA A 92 -2.84 3.57 -3.74
N HIS A 93 -3.26 2.61 -2.92
CA HIS A 93 -3.86 2.81 -1.60
C HIS A 93 -3.12 1.92 -0.59
N PHE A 94 -1.85 2.24 -0.34
CA PHE A 94 -0.94 1.40 0.45
C PHE A 94 -1.44 1.18 1.88
N VAL A 95 -1.94 2.25 2.52
CA VAL A 95 -2.52 2.16 3.87
C VAL A 95 -3.77 1.28 3.85
N GLY A 96 -4.67 1.50 2.88
CA GLY A 96 -5.86 0.69 2.68
C GLY A 96 -5.54 -0.79 2.42
N TYR A 97 -4.53 -1.07 1.60
CA TYR A 97 -4.03 -2.41 1.36
C TYR A 97 -3.52 -3.06 2.65
N GLY A 98 -2.75 -2.33 3.47
CA GLY A 98 -2.29 -2.84 4.76
C GLY A 98 -3.44 -3.30 5.65
N PHE A 99 -4.47 -2.47 5.79
CA PHE A 99 -5.66 -2.84 6.57
C PHE A 99 -6.49 -3.95 5.92
N SER A 100 -6.49 -4.09 4.60
CA SER A 100 -7.17 -5.21 3.95
C SER A 100 -6.55 -6.57 4.29
N LEU A 101 -5.23 -6.60 4.56
CA LEU A 101 -4.51 -7.82 5.00
C LEU A 101 -4.85 -8.23 6.44
N GLN A 102 -5.62 -7.43 7.16
CA GLN A 102 -6.14 -7.75 8.50
C GLN A 102 -7.60 -8.24 8.46
N LYS A 103 -8.13 -8.45 7.26
CA LYS A 103 -9.48 -8.96 7.00
C LYS A 103 -9.39 -10.27 6.21
N VAL A 104 -10.36 -11.16 6.40
CA VAL A 104 -10.41 -12.36 5.58
C VAL A 104 -10.84 -12.01 4.15
N ASP A 105 -10.05 -12.49 3.18
CA ASP A 105 -10.39 -12.39 1.76
C ASP A 105 -11.32 -13.53 1.36
N LEU A 106 -12.53 -13.15 0.93
CA LEU A 106 -13.60 -14.06 0.55
C LEU A 106 -13.91 -14.03 -0.95
N VAL A 107 -13.11 -13.28 -1.72
CA VAL A 107 -13.25 -13.21 -3.19
C VAL A 107 -13.02 -14.59 -3.81
N GLY A 108 -13.89 -14.97 -4.74
CA GLY A 108 -13.80 -16.25 -5.44
C GLY A 108 -14.18 -17.48 -4.59
N THR A 109 -14.86 -17.28 -3.45
CA THR A 109 -15.49 -18.39 -2.74
C THR A 109 -16.62 -18.98 -3.56
N THR A 110 -16.70 -20.31 -3.61
CA THR A 110 -17.65 -21.06 -4.44
C THR A 110 -18.83 -21.64 -3.66
N SER A 111 -18.83 -21.48 -2.34
CA SER A 111 -19.90 -21.95 -1.44
C SER A 111 -19.84 -21.23 -0.09
N TRP A 112 -20.94 -21.32 0.67
CA TRP A 112 -20.96 -20.86 2.05
C TRP A 112 -19.96 -21.63 2.94
N GLU A 113 -19.76 -22.91 2.70
CA GLU A 113 -18.77 -23.74 3.37
C GLU A 113 -17.33 -23.27 3.13
N ASP A 114 -17.02 -22.83 1.91
CA ASP A 114 -15.70 -22.24 1.58
C ASP A 114 -15.50 -20.92 2.37
N VAL A 115 -16.52 -20.06 2.45
CA VAL A 115 -16.49 -18.84 3.29
C VAL A 115 -16.19 -19.19 4.74
N LEU A 116 -16.90 -20.16 5.32
CA LEU A 116 -16.72 -20.59 6.71
C LEU A 116 -15.32 -21.15 6.96
N THR A 117 -14.79 -21.93 6.01
CA THR A 117 -13.43 -22.48 6.08
C THR A 117 -12.40 -21.37 6.11
N ARG A 118 -12.46 -20.38 5.18
CA ARG A 118 -11.55 -19.25 5.16
C ARG A 118 -11.65 -18.40 6.43
N CYS A 119 -12.86 -18.16 6.92
CA CYS A 119 -13.08 -17.46 8.19
C CYS A 119 -12.43 -18.23 9.37
N GLY A 120 -12.59 -19.57 9.42
CA GLY A 120 -11.99 -20.41 10.46
C GLY A 120 -10.46 -20.39 10.44
N ASP A 121 -9.87 -20.46 9.25
CA ASP A 121 -8.41 -20.38 9.11
C ASP A 121 -7.88 -18.99 9.48
N PHE A 122 -8.54 -17.94 9.04
CA PHE A 122 -8.14 -16.56 9.37
C PHE A 122 -8.29 -16.28 10.88
N ALA A 123 -9.34 -16.80 11.52
CA ALA A 123 -9.58 -16.62 12.95
C ALA A 123 -8.42 -17.10 13.83
N LYS A 124 -7.64 -18.11 13.37
CA LYS A 124 -6.44 -18.61 14.06
C LYS A 124 -5.33 -17.56 14.17
N THR A 125 -5.35 -16.54 13.30
CA THR A 125 -4.39 -15.42 13.30
C THR A 125 -4.80 -14.27 14.21
N LEU A 126 -6.05 -14.26 14.67
CA LEU A 126 -6.64 -13.17 15.46
C LEU A 126 -6.47 -13.43 16.96
N LYS A 127 -6.30 -12.35 17.72
CA LYS A 127 -6.28 -12.40 19.19
C LYS A 127 -7.67 -12.71 19.77
N PRO A 128 -7.76 -13.25 20.99
CA PRO A 128 -9.03 -13.41 21.68
C PRO A 128 -9.81 -12.09 21.74
N GLY A 129 -11.12 -12.14 21.50
CA GLY A 129 -12.01 -10.97 21.53
C GLY A 129 -11.90 -10.01 20.32
N GLN A 130 -10.93 -10.20 19.44
CA GLN A 130 -10.81 -9.40 18.22
C GLN A 130 -11.91 -9.77 17.23
N TRP A 131 -12.54 -8.75 16.62
CA TRP A 131 -13.54 -8.94 15.58
C TRP A 131 -12.95 -9.70 14.38
N LEU A 132 -13.72 -10.64 13.84
CA LEU A 132 -13.45 -11.23 12.55
C LEU A 132 -14.20 -10.42 11.48
N THR A 133 -13.46 -9.73 10.64
CA THR A 133 -14.02 -8.97 9.52
C THR A 133 -13.50 -9.51 8.20
N GLY A 134 -14.29 -9.38 7.15
CA GLY A 134 -13.93 -9.84 5.81
C GLY A 134 -14.77 -9.21 4.73
N ARG A 135 -14.38 -9.48 3.47
CA ARG A 135 -15.14 -9.03 2.31
C ARG A 135 -14.92 -9.97 1.12
N GLY A 136 -15.90 -10.05 0.26
CA GLY A 136 -15.74 -10.63 -1.05
C GLY A 136 -16.61 -11.83 -1.36
N TRP A 137 -17.44 -12.31 -0.42
CA TRP A 137 -18.38 -13.37 -0.73
C TRP A 137 -19.50 -12.86 -1.68
N ASP A 138 -19.93 -13.74 -2.59
CA ASP A 138 -21.08 -13.49 -3.46
C ASP A 138 -21.86 -14.80 -3.66
N GLN A 139 -23.09 -14.84 -3.14
CA GLN A 139 -23.95 -16.03 -3.29
C GLN A 139 -24.32 -16.29 -4.77
N ASN A 140 -24.20 -15.31 -5.65
CA ASN A 140 -24.47 -15.52 -7.07
C ASN A 140 -23.43 -16.41 -7.76
N ASP A 141 -22.21 -16.50 -7.17
CA ASP A 141 -21.14 -17.38 -7.64
C ASP A 141 -21.28 -18.82 -7.11
N TRP A 142 -22.22 -19.03 -6.17
CA TRP A 142 -22.41 -20.35 -5.55
C TRP A 142 -23.45 -21.18 -6.30
N THR A 143 -23.42 -22.48 -6.10
CA THR A 143 -24.45 -23.38 -6.62
C THR A 143 -25.83 -23.03 -6.07
N ARG A 144 -25.91 -22.72 -4.77
CA ARG A 144 -27.13 -22.22 -4.10
C ARG A 144 -27.08 -20.70 -4.03
N LYS A 145 -27.85 -20.05 -4.88
CA LYS A 145 -27.86 -18.59 -5.04
C LYS A 145 -28.81 -17.88 -4.05
N GLU A 146 -28.70 -18.26 -2.77
CA GLU A 146 -29.50 -17.69 -1.69
C GLU A 146 -28.59 -17.10 -0.62
N PHE A 147 -29.06 -16.07 0.06
CA PHE A 147 -28.35 -15.57 1.24
C PHE A 147 -28.24 -16.66 2.30
N PRO A 148 -27.04 -16.80 2.92
CA PRO A 148 -26.85 -17.72 4.01
C PRO A 148 -27.51 -17.19 5.29
N THR A 149 -27.70 -18.07 6.29
CA THR A 149 -28.02 -17.66 7.66
C THR A 149 -26.79 -17.71 8.54
N ASN A 150 -26.82 -16.97 9.65
CA ASN A 150 -25.70 -16.89 10.59
C ASN A 150 -25.56 -18.11 11.52
N GLU A 151 -26.41 -19.13 11.43
CA GLU A 151 -26.40 -20.28 12.33
C GLU A 151 -25.03 -20.97 12.39
N LYS A 152 -24.39 -21.20 11.22
CA LYS A 152 -23.06 -21.81 11.15
C LYS A 152 -21.97 -20.86 11.66
N LEU A 153 -22.10 -19.55 11.46
CA LEU A 153 -21.18 -18.55 12.04
C LEU A 153 -21.31 -18.53 13.56
N ASN A 154 -22.53 -18.61 14.10
CA ASN A 154 -22.79 -18.66 15.53
C ASN A 154 -22.15 -19.89 16.17
N ALA A 155 -22.28 -21.05 15.51
CA ALA A 155 -21.67 -22.29 15.99
C ALA A 155 -20.12 -22.26 15.92
N LEU A 156 -19.57 -21.67 14.86
CA LEU A 156 -18.12 -21.65 14.65
C LEU A 156 -17.42 -20.57 15.48
N PHE A 157 -18.09 -19.45 15.75
CA PHE A 157 -17.56 -18.31 16.48
C PHE A 157 -18.47 -17.85 17.62
N PRO A 158 -18.70 -18.70 18.65
CA PRO A 158 -19.61 -18.36 19.75
C PRO A 158 -19.13 -17.17 20.59
N ASP A 159 -17.81 -17.01 20.72
CA ASP A 159 -17.17 -16.00 21.58
C ASP A 159 -16.44 -14.90 20.78
N ARG A 160 -16.72 -14.79 19.48
CA ARG A 160 -16.06 -13.82 18.59
C ARG A 160 -17.08 -13.11 17.71
N PRO A 161 -17.18 -11.77 17.75
CA PRO A 161 -18.05 -11.05 16.84
C PRO A 161 -17.52 -11.13 15.42
N VAL A 162 -18.42 -11.41 14.46
CA VAL A 162 -18.12 -11.59 13.04
C VAL A 162 -19.00 -10.65 12.22
N LEU A 163 -18.37 -9.89 11.31
CA LEU A 163 -19.04 -9.13 10.25
C LEU A 163 -18.28 -9.31 8.94
N ILE A 164 -18.88 -9.98 7.97
CA ILE A 164 -18.27 -10.20 6.65
C ILE A 164 -19.17 -9.65 5.55
N SER A 165 -18.59 -8.74 4.75
CA SER A 165 -19.31 -8.02 3.72
C SER A 165 -19.32 -8.78 2.40
N ARG A 166 -20.40 -8.66 1.67
CA ARG A 166 -20.55 -9.09 0.30
C ARG A 166 -19.59 -8.31 -0.62
N ILE A 167 -19.30 -8.84 -1.79
CA ILE A 167 -18.32 -8.23 -2.72
C ILE A 167 -18.69 -6.81 -3.14
N ASP A 168 -19.96 -6.51 -3.31
CA ASP A 168 -20.46 -5.17 -3.66
C ASP A 168 -20.40 -4.17 -2.50
N GLY A 169 -20.32 -4.66 -1.26
CA GLY A 169 -20.30 -3.82 -0.06
C GLY A 169 -21.69 -3.34 0.40
N HIS A 170 -22.76 -3.69 -0.33
CA HIS A 170 -24.14 -3.31 0.02
C HIS A 170 -24.83 -4.30 0.97
N ALA A 171 -24.30 -5.51 1.10
CA ALA A 171 -24.80 -6.48 2.08
C ALA A 171 -23.66 -7.03 2.93
N ALA A 172 -24.00 -7.46 4.13
CA ALA A 172 -23.11 -8.16 5.02
C ALA A 172 -23.87 -9.24 5.81
N ILE A 173 -23.14 -10.22 6.34
CA ILE A 173 -23.67 -11.14 7.32
C ILE A 173 -22.90 -11.00 8.64
N ALA A 174 -23.66 -10.89 9.73
CA ALA A 174 -23.17 -10.80 11.10
C ALA A 174 -23.59 -12.02 11.89
N ASN A 175 -22.70 -12.52 12.76
CA ASN A 175 -23.10 -13.54 13.72
C ASN A 175 -23.92 -12.93 14.88
N GLN A 176 -24.55 -13.76 15.70
CA GLN A 176 -25.43 -13.28 16.78
C GLN A 176 -24.68 -12.36 17.74
N GLN A 177 -23.44 -12.67 18.09
CA GLN A 177 -22.64 -11.83 18.99
C GLN A 177 -22.43 -10.41 18.45
N ALA A 178 -22.17 -10.26 17.15
CA ALA A 178 -22.04 -8.95 16.53
C ALA A 178 -23.37 -8.17 16.52
N LEU A 179 -24.49 -8.88 16.27
CA LEU A 179 -25.84 -8.30 16.34
C LEU A 179 -26.20 -7.84 17.76
N ASP A 180 -25.85 -8.64 18.76
CA ASP A 180 -26.09 -8.30 20.19
C ASP A 180 -25.28 -7.09 20.62
N ILE A 181 -24.01 -6.98 20.20
CA ILE A 181 -23.16 -5.80 20.44
C ILE A 181 -23.76 -4.56 19.78
N ALA A 182 -24.38 -4.69 18.61
CA ALA A 182 -25.08 -3.61 17.93
C ALA A 182 -26.44 -3.28 18.54
N GLY A 183 -26.97 -4.16 19.40
CA GLY A 183 -28.28 -4.03 20.05
C GLY A 183 -29.46 -4.30 19.14
N LEU A 184 -29.25 -5.00 18.02
CA LEU A 184 -30.29 -5.27 17.02
C LEU A 184 -31.25 -6.37 17.47
N LYS A 185 -32.53 -6.18 17.17
CA LYS A 185 -33.62 -7.09 17.52
C LYS A 185 -34.50 -7.42 16.32
N PRO A 186 -35.15 -8.60 16.30
CA PRO A 186 -36.13 -8.89 15.27
C PRO A 186 -37.25 -7.83 15.25
N GLY A 187 -37.52 -7.29 14.05
CA GLY A 187 -38.54 -6.26 13.87
C GLY A 187 -38.06 -4.82 13.93
N ASP A 188 -36.77 -4.58 14.24
CA ASP A 188 -36.19 -3.25 14.11
C ASP A 188 -36.30 -2.77 12.66
N LYS A 189 -36.63 -1.50 12.47
CA LYS A 189 -36.78 -0.86 11.16
C LYS A 189 -35.76 0.27 11.02
N LEU A 190 -35.23 0.40 9.83
CA LEU A 190 -34.26 1.43 9.47
C LEU A 190 -34.59 1.99 8.08
N GLU A 191 -34.55 3.29 7.95
CA GLU A 191 -34.68 3.95 6.65
C GLU A 191 -33.40 3.71 5.82
N GLY A 192 -33.55 3.31 4.56
CA GLY A 192 -32.44 3.05 3.66
C GLY A 192 -31.65 1.79 3.97
N GLY A 193 -32.20 0.83 4.73
CA GLY A 193 -31.55 -0.44 5.02
C GLY A 193 -32.53 -1.53 5.41
N GLU A 194 -32.06 -2.77 5.36
CA GLU A 194 -32.86 -3.95 5.72
C GLU A 194 -32.12 -4.82 6.75
N ILE A 195 -32.85 -5.25 7.76
CA ILE A 195 -32.41 -6.24 8.76
C ILE A 195 -33.26 -7.48 8.53
N GLU A 196 -32.66 -8.51 7.93
CA GLU A 196 -33.41 -9.71 7.54
C GLU A 196 -33.86 -10.53 8.73
N VAL A 197 -35.15 -10.85 8.76
CA VAL A 197 -35.79 -11.70 9.79
C VAL A 197 -36.48 -12.87 9.11
N LYS A 198 -36.21 -14.07 9.61
CA LYS A 198 -36.89 -15.30 9.19
C LYS A 198 -37.35 -16.09 10.42
N ASP A 199 -38.61 -16.52 10.41
CA ASP A 199 -39.22 -17.26 11.53
C ASP A 199 -39.05 -16.58 12.90
N GLY A 200 -39.15 -15.23 12.90
CA GLY A 200 -39.02 -14.41 14.11
C GLY A 200 -37.58 -14.26 14.65
N LYS A 201 -36.56 -14.69 13.91
CA LYS A 201 -35.14 -14.59 14.27
C LYS A 201 -34.37 -13.77 13.26
N LEU A 202 -33.34 -13.09 13.73
CA LEU A 202 -32.38 -12.44 12.83
C LEU A 202 -31.57 -13.50 12.07
N THR A 203 -31.53 -13.41 10.74
CA THR A 203 -30.72 -14.30 9.90
C THR A 203 -29.23 -13.93 9.89
N GLY A 204 -28.92 -12.71 10.33
CA GLY A 204 -27.59 -12.13 10.27
C GLY A 204 -27.38 -11.25 9.03
N ILE A 205 -28.21 -11.36 8.02
CA ILE A 205 -28.11 -10.53 6.81
C ILE A 205 -28.56 -9.09 7.10
N LEU A 206 -27.70 -8.18 6.70
CA LEU A 206 -27.87 -6.73 6.82
C LEU A 206 -27.65 -6.12 5.42
N VAL A 207 -28.51 -5.18 5.01
CA VAL A 207 -28.41 -4.53 3.70
C VAL A 207 -28.32 -3.01 3.89
N ASP A 208 -27.45 -2.36 3.12
CA ASP A 208 -27.22 -0.91 3.08
C ASP A 208 -27.02 -0.29 4.47
N ASN A 209 -27.80 0.72 4.88
CA ASN A 209 -27.62 1.40 6.17
C ASN A 209 -27.65 0.46 7.39
N ALA A 210 -28.21 -0.73 7.26
CA ALA A 210 -28.20 -1.71 8.36
C ALA A 210 -26.79 -2.27 8.64
N VAL A 211 -25.92 -2.33 7.64
CA VAL A 211 -24.51 -2.73 7.80
C VAL A 211 -23.78 -1.76 8.72
N ASP A 212 -24.09 -0.47 8.64
CA ASP A 212 -23.44 0.58 9.41
C ASP A 212 -23.73 0.46 10.91
N LEU A 213 -24.90 -0.07 11.29
CA LEU A 213 -25.25 -0.26 12.70
C LEU A 213 -24.28 -1.23 13.42
N VAL A 214 -23.81 -2.25 12.70
CA VAL A 214 -22.84 -3.21 13.24
C VAL A 214 -21.41 -2.76 13.00
N SER A 215 -21.10 -2.22 11.82
CA SER A 215 -19.74 -1.77 11.49
C SER A 215 -19.24 -0.65 12.41
N ALA A 216 -20.14 0.24 12.84
CA ALA A 216 -19.85 1.31 13.82
C ALA A 216 -19.46 0.78 15.22
N LYS A 217 -19.70 -0.50 15.51
CA LYS A 217 -19.30 -1.13 16.79
C LYS A 217 -17.93 -1.80 16.70
N ILE A 218 -17.35 -1.92 15.51
CA ILE A 218 -16.00 -2.46 15.34
C ILE A 218 -15.02 -1.43 15.91
N PRO A 219 -14.16 -1.81 16.87
CA PRO A 219 -13.18 -0.89 17.43
C PRO A 219 -12.24 -0.34 16.35
N ALA A 220 -11.89 0.94 16.47
CA ALA A 220 -10.84 1.50 15.62
C ALA A 220 -9.52 0.72 15.82
N PRO A 221 -8.72 0.53 14.77
CA PRO A 221 -7.45 -0.15 14.89
C PRO A 221 -6.53 0.54 15.90
N THR A 222 -5.89 -0.24 16.75
CA THR A 222 -4.86 0.25 17.65
C THR A 222 -3.61 0.66 16.87
N ASP A 223 -2.73 1.43 17.50
CA ASP A 223 -1.43 1.80 16.93
C ASP A 223 -0.59 0.58 16.53
N ALA A 224 -0.64 -0.48 17.31
CA ALA A 224 0.07 -1.72 17.02
C ALA A 224 -0.50 -2.44 15.79
N GLU A 225 -1.82 -2.48 15.63
CA GLU A 225 -2.49 -3.05 14.45
C GLU A 225 -2.21 -2.21 13.21
N GLY A 226 -2.26 -0.88 13.31
CA GLY A 226 -1.89 0.02 12.21
C GLY A 226 -0.43 -0.18 11.78
N LYS A 227 0.50 -0.30 12.73
CA LYS A 227 1.90 -0.64 12.43
C LYS A 227 2.02 -1.99 11.72
N ASP A 228 1.40 -3.04 12.25
CA ASP A 228 1.43 -4.39 11.66
C ASP A 228 0.86 -4.40 10.23
N ALA A 229 -0.25 -3.68 9.99
CA ALA A 229 -0.84 -3.49 8.67
C ALA A 229 0.17 -2.93 7.66
N LEU A 230 0.81 -1.80 7.99
CA LEU A 230 1.78 -1.16 7.11
C LEU A 230 3.04 -2.01 6.91
N MET A 231 3.48 -2.73 7.93
CA MET A 231 4.63 -3.64 7.84
C MET A 231 4.34 -4.85 6.95
N LYS A 232 3.12 -5.39 6.98
CA LYS A 232 2.67 -6.47 6.08
C LYS A 232 2.60 -5.97 4.63
N ALA A 233 1.98 -4.80 4.41
CA ALA A 233 1.92 -4.18 3.09
C ALA A 233 3.32 -3.94 2.51
N GLN A 234 4.24 -3.38 3.29
CA GLN A 234 5.62 -3.18 2.88
C GLN A 234 6.32 -4.48 2.46
N ARG A 235 6.19 -5.55 3.24
CA ARG A 235 6.79 -6.84 2.89
C ARG A 235 6.27 -7.38 1.55
N ASN A 236 4.96 -7.30 1.34
CA ASN A 236 4.34 -7.78 0.10
C ASN A 236 4.76 -6.93 -1.10
N CYS A 237 4.81 -5.60 -0.95
CA CYS A 237 5.29 -4.71 -2.00
C CYS A 237 6.76 -4.99 -2.36
N PHE A 238 7.63 -5.12 -1.37
CA PHE A 238 9.05 -5.41 -1.61
C PHE A 238 9.27 -6.77 -2.25
N ALA A 239 8.45 -7.78 -1.92
CA ALA A 239 8.55 -9.11 -2.51
C ALA A 239 8.32 -9.12 -4.03
N VAL A 240 7.62 -8.11 -4.57
CA VAL A 240 7.39 -7.94 -6.02
C VAL A 240 8.21 -6.80 -6.63
N GLY A 241 9.23 -6.29 -5.91
CA GLY A 241 10.12 -5.24 -6.39
C GLY A 241 9.54 -3.82 -6.35
N LEU A 242 8.39 -3.62 -5.72
CA LEU A 242 7.75 -2.31 -5.57
C LEU A 242 8.37 -1.59 -4.35
N THR A 243 9.16 -0.54 -4.59
CA THR A 243 9.93 0.18 -3.57
C THR A 243 9.40 1.58 -3.26
N GLY A 244 8.46 2.06 -4.05
CA GLY A 244 7.78 3.34 -3.89
C GLY A 244 6.32 3.24 -4.27
N VAL A 245 5.48 4.06 -3.63
CA VAL A 245 4.04 4.14 -3.90
C VAL A 245 3.56 5.59 -3.81
N HIS A 246 2.59 5.94 -4.65
CA HIS A 246 1.78 7.14 -4.48
C HIS A 246 0.48 6.74 -3.80
N ASP A 247 0.33 7.08 -2.52
CA ASP A 247 -0.92 6.80 -1.78
C ASP A 247 -1.90 7.96 -1.96
N CYS A 248 -3.04 7.66 -2.57
CA CYS A 248 -3.97 8.64 -3.07
C CYS A 248 -5.18 8.78 -2.17
N GLY A 249 -5.19 9.80 -1.32
CA GLY A 249 -6.36 10.15 -0.51
C GLY A 249 -6.27 9.69 0.94
N LEU A 250 -5.22 10.12 1.65
CA LEU A 250 -5.07 9.88 3.08
C LEU A 250 -5.57 11.07 3.90
N ASP A 251 -5.89 10.80 5.16
CA ASP A 251 -6.04 11.81 6.18
C ASP A 251 -4.68 12.12 6.84
N TYR A 252 -4.54 13.31 7.39
CA TYR A 252 -3.27 13.79 7.96
C TYR A 252 -2.75 12.94 9.12
N ASP A 253 -3.62 12.33 9.92
CA ASP A 253 -3.25 11.43 11.01
C ASP A 253 -2.56 10.16 10.52
N ALA A 254 -2.97 9.61 9.37
CA ALA A 254 -2.24 8.54 8.71
C ALA A 254 -0.85 8.99 8.25
N VAL A 255 -0.71 10.23 7.77
CA VAL A 255 0.59 10.81 7.39
C VAL A 255 1.51 10.92 8.61
N GLU A 256 1.01 11.40 9.74
CA GLU A 256 1.80 11.51 10.97
C GLU A 256 2.27 10.14 11.45
N LYS A 257 1.44 9.11 11.32
CA LYS A 257 1.81 7.72 11.63
C LYS A 257 2.89 7.19 10.70
N ILE A 258 2.77 7.43 9.39
CA ILE A 258 3.79 7.08 8.41
C ILE A 258 5.12 7.74 8.77
N GLN A 259 5.13 9.05 9.10
CA GLN A 259 6.34 9.75 9.51
C GLN A 259 7.00 9.11 10.74
N GLN A 260 6.23 8.79 11.78
CA GLN A 260 6.72 8.14 12.99
C GLN A 260 7.39 6.80 12.67
N LEU A 261 6.75 5.96 11.84
CA LEU A 261 7.28 4.65 11.45
C LEU A 261 8.50 4.75 10.53
N GLN A 262 8.61 5.80 9.71
CA GLN A 262 9.82 6.04 8.91
C GLN A 262 10.97 6.58 9.76
N GLN A 263 10.69 7.44 10.74
CA GLN A 263 11.69 7.96 11.68
C GLN A 263 12.26 6.87 12.60
N SER A 264 11.43 5.90 13.03
CA SER A 264 11.90 4.73 13.79
C SER A 264 12.67 3.71 12.93
N GLY A 265 12.68 3.88 11.61
CA GLY A 265 13.31 2.95 10.68
C GLY A 265 12.50 1.67 10.38
N ASP A 266 11.30 1.55 10.93
CA ASP A 266 10.40 0.41 10.68
C ASP A 266 9.87 0.44 9.24
N LEU A 267 9.29 1.57 8.82
CA LEU A 267 8.73 1.73 7.47
C LEU A 267 9.79 2.28 6.53
N LYS A 268 10.20 1.47 5.56
CA LYS A 268 11.23 1.79 4.56
C LYS A 268 10.67 2.12 3.18
N MET A 269 9.36 1.92 2.97
CA MET A 269 8.68 2.27 1.74
C MET A 269 8.83 3.76 1.45
N ARG A 270 9.18 4.11 0.20
CA ARG A 270 9.14 5.50 -0.27
C ARG A 270 7.70 5.85 -0.64
N MET A 271 7.21 6.97 -0.15
CA MET A 271 5.81 7.34 -0.34
C MET A 271 5.69 8.78 -0.83
N TYR A 272 4.92 8.95 -1.89
CA TYR A 272 4.28 10.20 -2.22
C TYR A 272 2.84 10.12 -1.75
N VAL A 273 2.39 11.07 -0.94
CA VAL A 273 1.04 11.06 -0.37
C VAL A 273 0.26 12.26 -0.86
N MET A 274 -0.94 12.00 -1.37
CA MET A 274 -1.97 13.01 -1.59
C MET A 274 -3.00 12.92 -0.46
N LEU A 275 -3.31 14.06 0.15
CA LEU A 275 -4.35 14.15 1.18
C LEU A 275 -5.74 14.17 0.54
N SER A 276 -6.75 13.67 1.23
CA SER A 276 -8.14 13.85 0.82
C SER A 276 -8.55 15.33 0.95
N ASP A 277 -9.45 15.80 0.09
CA ASP A 277 -9.98 17.16 0.07
C ASP A 277 -10.99 17.41 1.20
N SER A 278 -10.49 17.43 2.42
CA SER A 278 -11.28 17.73 3.61
C SER A 278 -10.77 18.98 4.33
N ARG A 279 -11.67 19.69 5.02
CA ARG A 279 -11.32 20.88 5.77
C ARG A 279 -10.19 20.63 6.76
N LYS A 280 -10.23 19.54 7.50
CA LYS A 280 -9.18 19.15 8.46
C LYS A 280 -7.82 18.96 7.80
N ASN A 281 -7.79 18.36 6.62
CA ASN A 281 -6.57 18.15 5.86
C ASN A 281 -6.01 19.45 5.28
N PHE A 282 -6.86 20.36 4.81
CA PHE A 282 -6.44 21.69 4.37
C PHE A 282 -5.85 22.50 5.53
N ASP A 283 -6.54 22.56 6.66
CA ASP A 283 -6.07 23.31 7.83
C ASP A 283 -4.72 22.77 8.32
N TRP A 284 -4.57 21.46 8.41
CA TRP A 284 -3.30 20.83 8.77
C TRP A 284 -2.19 21.08 7.73
N ALA A 285 -2.45 20.83 6.46
CA ALA A 285 -1.47 20.97 5.40
C ALA A 285 -0.98 22.40 5.23
N PHE A 286 -1.88 23.38 5.27
CA PHE A 286 -1.52 24.78 5.07
C PHE A 286 -0.84 25.38 6.30
N SER A 287 -1.07 24.86 7.49
CA SER A 287 -0.32 25.26 8.70
C SER A 287 1.05 24.60 8.77
N LYS A 288 1.16 23.32 8.42
CA LYS A 288 2.40 22.53 8.47
C LYS A 288 3.34 22.80 7.29
N GLY A 289 2.77 23.08 6.11
CA GLY A 289 3.49 23.14 4.85
C GLY A 289 3.73 21.76 4.23
N LYS A 290 4.35 21.77 3.05
CA LYS A 290 4.72 20.52 2.33
C LYS A 290 5.79 19.76 3.10
N ILE A 291 5.67 18.45 3.11
CA ILE A 291 6.67 17.56 3.69
C ILE A 291 7.52 16.98 2.57
N LYS A 292 8.84 16.97 2.76
CA LYS A 292 9.79 16.29 1.89
C LYS A 292 10.95 15.75 2.72
N THR A 293 11.04 14.44 2.79
CA THR A 293 12.15 13.70 3.39
C THR A 293 12.72 12.71 2.38
N ASP A 294 13.70 11.91 2.77
CA ASP A 294 14.25 10.86 1.89
C ASP A 294 13.22 9.79 1.49
N ARG A 295 12.13 9.64 2.27
CA ARG A 295 11.14 8.57 2.06
C ARG A 295 9.71 9.04 1.99
N LEU A 296 9.40 10.30 2.33
CA LEU A 296 8.05 10.82 2.33
C LEU A 296 7.99 12.18 1.65
N THR A 297 7.10 12.29 0.69
CA THR A 297 6.69 13.56 0.09
C THR A 297 5.18 13.71 0.28
N VAL A 298 4.74 14.84 0.86
CA VAL A 298 3.33 15.21 0.96
C VAL A 298 3.18 16.60 0.36
N SER A 299 2.63 16.69 -0.84
CA SER A 299 2.55 17.94 -1.58
C SER A 299 1.34 18.05 -2.50
N GLY A 300 0.37 17.16 -2.36
CA GLY A 300 -0.82 17.11 -3.20
C GLY A 300 -2.08 16.73 -2.46
N PHE A 301 -3.20 16.93 -3.13
CA PHE A 301 -4.53 16.53 -2.70
C PHE A 301 -5.20 15.65 -3.75
N LYS A 302 -5.91 14.62 -3.31
CA LYS A 302 -6.79 13.77 -4.10
C LYS A 302 -8.20 14.34 -4.00
N VAL A 303 -8.80 14.62 -5.14
CA VAL A 303 -10.20 15.05 -5.26
C VAL A 303 -10.94 14.03 -6.12
N TYR A 304 -12.12 13.62 -5.69
CA TYR A 304 -12.97 12.69 -6.43
C TYR A 304 -14.08 13.49 -7.12
N ALA A 305 -14.05 13.52 -8.45
CA ALA A 305 -15.06 14.22 -9.24
C ALA A 305 -16.36 13.42 -9.36
N ASP A 306 -16.23 12.11 -9.61
CA ASP A 306 -17.32 11.19 -9.89
C ASP A 306 -17.04 9.78 -9.35
N GLY A 307 -17.94 8.84 -9.62
CA GLY A 307 -17.82 7.46 -9.20
C GLY A 307 -17.07 6.57 -10.20
N ALA A 308 -17.10 5.25 -9.95
CA ALA A 308 -16.42 4.27 -10.79
C ALA A 308 -17.27 3.86 -12.01
N LEU A 309 -16.61 3.62 -13.14
CA LEU A 309 -17.27 3.19 -14.39
C LEU A 309 -18.01 1.85 -14.22
N GLY A 310 -17.36 0.86 -13.58
CA GLY A 310 -17.91 -0.49 -13.40
C GLY A 310 -19.19 -0.53 -12.56
N SER A 311 -19.38 0.38 -11.63
CA SER A 311 -20.62 0.54 -10.83
C SER A 311 -21.60 1.55 -11.43
N ARG A 312 -21.30 2.08 -12.62
CA ARG A 312 -22.11 3.09 -13.33
C ARG A 312 -22.28 4.41 -12.56
N GLY A 313 -21.29 4.72 -11.72
CA GLY A 313 -21.19 5.98 -10.98
C GLY A 313 -20.38 7.05 -11.70
N ALA A 314 -19.54 6.68 -12.68
CA ALA A 314 -18.81 7.65 -13.49
C ALA A 314 -19.76 8.56 -14.27
N CYS A 315 -19.52 9.87 -14.20
CA CYS A 315 -20.37 10.87 -14.85
C CYS A 315 -20.02 11.01 -16.34
N LEU A 316 -20.80 10.37 -17.19
CA LEU A 316 -20.59 10.31 -18.63
C LEU A 316 -21.38 11.40 -19.37
N LEU A 317 -20.87 11.82 -20.53
CA LEU A 317 -21.59 12.75 -21.41
C LEU A 317 -22.82 12.11 -22.08
N GLN A 318 -22.82 10.79 -22.21
CA GLN A 318 -23.93 10.00 -22.77
C GLN A 318 -24.31 8.89 -21.80
N PRO A 319 -25.55 8.39 -21.87
CA PRO A 319 -25.99 7.27 -21.05
C PRO A 319 -25.11 6.02 -21.24
N TYR A 320 -24.97 5.24 -20.18
CA TYR A 320 -24.34 3.93 -20.24
C TYR A 320 -25.05 3.03 -21.26
N SER A 321 -24.30 2.28 -22.06
CA SER A 321 -24.87 1.38 -23.08
C SER A 321 -25.70 0.25 -22.48
N ASP A 322 -25.33 -0.19 -21.28
CA ASP A 322 -26.00 -1.26 -20.51
C ASP A 322 -27.00 -0.73 -19.45
N LYS A 323 -27.16 0.60 -19.36
CA LYS A 323 -28.16 1.27 -18.51
C LYS A 323 -28.73 2.51 -19.22
N PRO A 324 -29.58 2.36 -20.22
CA PRO A 324 -30.16 3.49 -20.96
C PRO A 324 -30.84 4.51 -20.05
N GLY A 325 -30.63 5.79 -20.34
CA GLY A 325 -31.19 6.90 -19.56
C GLY A 325 -30.42 7.26 -18.28
N TRP A 326 -29.28 6.57 -17.99
CA TRP A 326 -28.43 6.83 -16.84
C TRP A 326 -27.03 7.19 -17.29
N SER A 327 -26.51 8.34 -16.82
CA SER A 327 -25.19 8.87 -17.17
C SER A 327 -24.23 8.98 -15.97
N GLY A 328 -24.58 8.39 -14.82
CA GLY A 328 -23.81 8.57 -13.59
C GLY A 328 -24.08 9.92 -12.90
N PHE A 329 -23.19 10.33 -12.02
CA PHE A 329 -23.35 11.56 -11.23
C PHE A 329 -21.98 12.11 -10.76
N LEU A 330 -21.93 13.41 -10.50
CA LEU A 330 -20.82 14.04 -9.80
C LEU A 330 -20.95 13.81 -8.29
N LEU A 331 -19.84 13.57 -7.59
CA LEU A 331 -19.81 13.40 -6.13
C LEU A 331 -19.96 14.71 -5.36
N SER A 332 -19.73 15.84 -6.03
CA SER A 332 -19.90 17.18 -5.46
C SER A 332 -20.41 18.14 -6.53
N ALA A 333 -20.95 19.26 -6.11
CA ALA A 333 -21.34 20.32 -7.06
C ALA A 333 -20.10 20.89 -7.78
N PRO A 334 -20.20 21.32 -9.05
CA PRO A 334 -19.09 21.92 -9.81
C PRO A 334 -18.36 23.03 -9.06
N ALA A 335 -19.09 23.89 -8.35
CA ALA A 335 -18.54 24.97 -7.55
C ALA A 335 -17.58 24.51 -6.43
N HIS A 336 -17.75 23.28 -5.92
CA HIS A 336 -16.83 22.68 -4.99
C HIS A 336 -15.46 22.45 -5.64
N PHE A 337 -15.46 21.86 -6.84
CA PHE A 337 -14.20 21.59 -7.57
C PHE A 337 -13.45 22.86 -7.90
N ASP A 338 -14.15 23.91 -8.35
CA ASP A 338 -13.55 25.23 -8.63
C ASP A 338 -12.94 25.81 -7.35
N SER A 339 -13.66 25.76 -6.24
CA SER A 339 -13.19 26.27 -4.94
C SER A 339 -11.94 25.54 -4.46
N VAL A 340 -11.98 24.21 -4.48
CA VAL A 340 -10.88 23.34 -4.03
C VAL A 340 -9.65 23.53 -4.92
N ALA A 341 -9.83 23.54 -6.26
CA ALA A 341 -8.75 23.76 -7.21
C ALA A 341 -8.07 25.13 -6.99
N ASN A 342 -8.85 26.19 -6.80
CA ASN A 342 -8.33 27.53 -6.53
C ASN A 342 -7.53 27.59 -5.22
N ILE A 343 -8.03 27.00 -4.14
CA ILE A 343 -7.34 26.98 -2.85
C ILE A 343 -6.02 26.21 -2.96
N ILE A 344 -6.03 25.01 -3.57
CA ILE A 344 -4.84 24.18 -3.76
C ILE A 344 -3.80 24.91 -4.63
N TYR A 345 -4.24 25.52 -5.73
CA TYR A 345 -3.38 26.28 -6.64
C TYR A 345 -2.72 27.48 -5.94
N GLN A 346 -3.51 28.31 -5.26
CA GLN A 346 -3.01 29.51 -4.54
C GLN A 346 -1.99 29.17 -3.46
N LYS A 347 -2.11 28.01 -2.84
CA LYS A 347 -1.15 27.48 -1.85
C LYS A 347 0.03 26.76 -2.51
N GLY A 348 0.05 26.65 -3.83
CA GLY A 348 1.11 26.00 -4.59
C GLY A 348 1.18 24.48 -4.41
N TRP A 349 0.08 23.83 -4.00
CA TRP A 349 -0.01 22.37 -3.88
C TRP A 349 -0.45 21.74 -5.19
N GLN A 350 -0.20 20.43 -5.36
CA GLN A 350 -0.69 19.64 -6.48
C GLN A 350 -2.13 19.19 -6.22
N MET A 351 -2.95 19.14 -7.26
CA MET A 351 -4.27 18.51 -7.27
C MET A 351 -4.28 17.34 -8.23
#